data_5cc8381d92d27d60047cb6461b4300e1
#
_entry.id   5cc8381d92d27d60047cb6461b4300e1
#
_cell.length_a   1.000
_cell.length_b   1.000
_cell.length_c   1.000
_cell.angle_alpha   90.00
_cell.angle_beta   90.00
_cell.angle_gamma   90.00
#
_symmetry.space_group_name_H-M   'P 1'
#
loop_
_entity.id
_entity.type
_entity.pdbx_description
1 polymer ?
#
loop_
_entity_poly.entity_id
_entity_poly.type
_entity_poly.pdbx_seq_one_letter_code
_entity_poly.pdbx_strand_id
1 'polypeptide(L)'
;METAVNLQNLCFNYQVYENTNKTDTKNLSALNDISMSIKKGECILLTGISGCGKTSVLRTINGLIPNYYEGKLLGSIEVLGESIKEKPIYDISKKVSTVFQNPKSQFFNLDTTSEILFFLENMGTPFEKMHQRLNFISEFLNIKHLLDRNIFNLSGGEKQMIAIASALAADTDIIVMDEPTSNLDLYYIEKIAEVISLLKKSGKTLIISEHRLYFLNGLIDRAFLIKEGKLEKEFSQQEFLALSEQNRKELLLRPITMNKSVFNRLEDSDYMQVQTSETIRKNKEDKNSEETKSAYLTVENLFYRFKKEKDDFLRVQNLKMEFGKVIALTGKNGQGKSTFAQCLTGLLKAKKDSVLLNGKKINAERRLELSYMVLQDVGYQLFTESVEDEIALGKNKKIKPEQNTKAKNKEERVSDVEAILKAMNLTELKDKHPLSLSGGQKQRVSIGAAISSGARVIIMDEPTSGMDYFHMKETAKLINSIRSNQTLILIISHDFEFLSLVTDEIILMEKGAVISHSEFTKEKAEEVFNYLKDGVLN
;
A
#
# COMPACT_ATOMS: atom_id res chain seq x y z
N MET A 1 -0.31 35.40 -13.77
CA MET A 1 -1.27 34.44 -13.25
C MET A 1 -1.35 34.65 -11.73
N GLU A 2 -2.55 34.59 -11.19
CA GLU A 2 -2.80 34.83 -9.77
C GLU A 2 -2.31 33.65 -8.92
N THR A 3 -1.75 33.93 -7.74
CA THR A 3 -1.23 32.89 -6.82
C THR A 3 -2.38 32.24 -6.05
N ALA A 4 -2.44 30.92 -6.07
CA ALA A 4 -3.42 30.14 -5.29
C ALA A 4 -2.91 29.81 -3.88
N VAL A 5 -1.63 29.40 -3.77
CA VAL A 5 -1.01 29.08 -2.48
C VAL A 5 0.39 29.69 -2.45
N ASN A 6 0.74 30.35 -1.36
CA ASN A 6 2.06 30.91 -1.12
C ASN A 6 2.54 30.52 0.30
N LEU A 7 3.62 29.76 0.36
CA LEU A 7 4.28 29.37 1.59
C LEU A 7 5.64 30.06 1.64
N GLN A 8 5.98 30.71 2.78
CA GLN A 8 7.26 31.40 2.94
C GLN A 8 7.90 31.00 4.27
N ASN A 9 9.13 30.50 4.18
CA ASN A 9 9.98 30.10 5.32
C ASN A 9 9.22 29.24 6.34
N LEU A 10 8.42 28.29 5.84
CA LEU A 10 7.53 27.48 6.66
C LEU A 10 8.30 26.43 7.43
N CYS A 11 8.25 26.52 8.76
CA CYS A 11 8.79 25.51 9.66
C CYS A 11 7.69 24.98 10.57
N PHE A 12 7.66 23.67 10.79
CA PHE A 12 6.71 23.05 11.70
C PHE A 12 7.31 21.90 12.47
N ASN A 13 7.10 21.90 13.79
CA ASN A 13 7.49 20.82 14.68
C ASN A 13 6.24 20.30 15.38
N TYR A 14 5.94 18.99 15.20
CA TYR A 14 4.88 18.33 15.96
C TYR A 14 5.23 18.28 17.44
N GLN A 15 4.25 18.56 18.29
CA GLN A 15 4.35 18.34 19.73
C GLN A 15 3.92 16.91 20.03
N VAL A 16 4.86 16.09 20.50
CA VAL A 16 4.60 14.67 20.83
C VAL A 16 4.78 14.50 22.34
N TYR A 17 3.77 13.95 22.99
CA TYR A 17 3.82 13.60 24.41
C TYR A 17 4.40 12.21 24.57
N GLU A 18 5.58 12.07 25.21
CA GLU A 18 6.25 10.75 25.39
C GLU A 18 5.59 9.88 26.46
N ASN A 19 4.82 10.46 27.39
CA ASN A 19 4.11 9.76 28.47
C ASN A 19 2.73 10.37 28.73
N THR A 20 1.87 9.62 29.43
CA THR A 20 0.54 10.09 29.89
C THR A 20 0.60 11.36 30.76
N ASN A 21 1.78 11.69 31.30
CA ASN A 21 2.04 12.98 31.96
C ASN A 21 2.47 14.00 30.91
N LYS A 22 1.65 15.03 30.69
CA LYS A 22 1.84 16.12 29.70
C LYS A 22 3.13 16.96 29.85
N THR A 23 4.07 16.55 30.70
CA THR A 23 5.29 17.29 31.01
C THR A 23 6.49 16.98 30.12
N ASP A 24 6.54 15.77 29.51
CA ASP A 24 7.66 15.38 28.64
C ASP A 24 7.24 15.47 27.18
N THR A 25 7.59 16.58 26.54
CA THR A 25 7.30 16.84 25.13
C THR A 25 8.57 16.73 24.30
N LYS A 26 8.51 15.97 23.21
CA LYS A 26 9.54 15.91 22.17
C LYS A 26 9.06 16.61 20.93
N ASN A 27 9.85 17.55 20.42
CA ASN A 27 9.56 18.25 19.18
C ASN A 27 10.11 17.44 18.00
N LEU A 28 9.21 16.92 17.14
CA LEU A 28 9.59 16.26 15.90
C LEU A 28 9.49 17.27 14.76
N SER A 29 10.64 17.66 14.20
CA SER A 29 10.68 18.54 13.04
C SER A 29 10.10 17.83 11.82
N ALA A 30 9.07 18.43 11.22
CA ALA A 30 8.39 17.92 10.05
C ALA A 30 8.58 18.80 8.81
N LEU A 31 8.66 20.12 9.02
CA LEU A 31 8.93 21.10 7.97
C LEU A 31 10.05 22.02 8.41
N ASN A 32 10.97 22.31 7.50
CA ASN A 32 12.17 23.06 7.78
C ASN A 32 12.48 24.01 6.61
N ASP A 33 12.01 25.26 6.71
CA ASP A 33 12.22 26.31 5.74
C ASP A 33 11.63 25.99 4.33
N ILE A 34 10.37 25.55 4.29
CA ILE A 34 9.65 25.34 3.02
C ILE A 34 9.17 26.69 2.48
N SER A 35 9.61 27.03 1.26
CA SER A 35 9.10 28.17 0.51
C SER A 35 8.66 27.70 -0.88
N MET A 36 7.37 27.89 -1.23
CA MET A 36 6.83 27.53 -2.54
C MET A 36 5.63 28.41 -2.90
N SER A 37 5.47 28.66 -4.19
CA SER A 37 4.34 29.40 -4.74
C SER A 37 3.65 28.59 -5.82
N ILE A 38 2.33 28.44 -5.74
CA ILE A 38 1.48 27.67 -6.64
C ILE A 38 0.48 28.64 -7.28
N LYS A 39 0.37 28.63 -8.60
CA LYS A 39 -0.55 29.49 -9.36
C LYS A 39 -1.92 28.85 -9.47
N LYS A 40 -2.96 29.67 -9.66
CA LYS A 40 -4.32 29.17 -9.93
C LYS A 40 -4.34 28.31 -11.20
N GLY A 41 -5.02 27.18 -11.12
CA GLY A 41 -5.16 26.21 -12.21
C GLY A 41 -3.95 25.29 -12.41
N GLU A 42 -2.87 25.42 -11.63
CA GLU A 42 -1.75 24.48 -11.69
C GLU A 42 -2.10 23.14 -11.03
N CYS A 43 -1.59 22.05 -11.61
CA CYS A 43 -1.56 20.72 -11.02
C CYS A 43 -0.14 20.42 -10.54
N ILE A 44 0.05 20.36 -9.25
CA ILE A 44 1.35 20.22 -8.58
C ILE A 44 1.48 18.84 -7.98
N LEU A 45 2.63 18.21 -8.20
CA LEU A 45 3.03 16.98 -7.52
C LEU A 45 3.98 17.28 -6.37
N LEU A 46 3.68 16.81 -5.17
CA LEU A 46 4.62 16.70 -4.05
C LEU A 46 5.15 15.27 -4.00
N THR A 47 6.46 15.08 -4.13
CA THR A 47 7.09 13.76 -4.13
C THR A 47 8.30 13.71 -3.20
N GLY A 48 8.79 12.51 -2.90
CA GLY A 48 9.88 12.24 -1.96
C GLY A 48 9.59 10.99 -1.12
N ILE A 49 10.54 10.56 -0.32
CA ILE A 49 10.41 9.36 0.53
C ILE A 49 9.31 9.52 1.59
N SER A 50 8.85 8.40 2.14
CA SER A 50 7.87 8.41 3.23
C SER A 50 8.43 9.13 4.46
N GLY A 51 7.61 9.96 5.10
CA GLY A 51 8.02 10.76 6.26
C GLY A 51 8.84 12.02 5.95
N CYS A 52 9.09 12.37 4.68
CA CYS A 52 9.86 13.57 4.32
C CYS A 52 9.12 14.90 4.50
N GLY A 53 7.81 14.90 4.86
CA GLY A 53 7.04 16.11 5.14
C GLY A 53 5.92 16.45 4.14
N LYS A 54 5.67 15.65 3.07
CA LYS A 54 4.60 15.89 2.07
C LYS A 54 3.24 16.12 2.70
N THR A 55 2.77 15.16 3.49
CA THR A 55 1.48 15.26 4.20
C THR A 55 1.43 16.46 5.14
N SER A 56 2.56 16.84 5.77
CA SER A 56 2.61 18.04 6.63
C SER A 56 2.45 19.32 5.81
N VAL A 57 3.02 19.41 4.60
CA VAL A 57 2.76 20.54 3.68
C VAL A 57 1.27 20.59 3.32
N LEU A 58 0.65 19.46 2.94
CA LEU A 58 -0.78 19.42 2.62
C LEU A 58 -1.64 19.84 3.82
N ARG A 59 -1.29 19.38 5.03
CA ARG A 59 -2.00 19.75 6.28
C ARG A 59 -1.86 21.21 6.65
N THR A 60 -0.79 21.89 6.24
CA THR A 60 -0.69 23.34 6.43
C THR A 60 -1.58 24.09 5.44
N ILE A 61 -1.67 23.63 4.19
CA ILE A 61 -2.50 24.28 3.16
C ILE A 61 -4.00 24.15 3.48
N ASN A 62 -4.44 23.00 4.01
CA ASN A 62 -5.85 22.79 4.37
C ASN A 62 -6.20 23.23 5.80
N GLY A 63 -5.24 23.81 6.53
CA GLY A 63 -5.43 24.36 7.86
C GLY A 63 -5.53 23.33 8.99
N LEU A 64 -5.31 22.04 8.75
CA LEU A 64 -5.21 21.04 9.82
C LEU A 64 -4.00 21.28 10.72
N ILE A 65 -2.93 21.86 10.20
CA ILE A 65 -1.82 22.43 10.96
C ILE A 65 -2.00 23.95 10.95
N PRO A 66 -2.00 24.62 12.12
CA PRO A 66 -1.82 24.08 13.48
C PRO A 66 -3.13 23.74 14.19
N ASN A 67 -4.31 23.89 13.56
CA ASN A 67 -5.60 23.88 14.24
C ASN A 67 -5.98 22.50 14.85
N TYR A 68 -5.57 21.41 14.21
CA TYR A 68 -5.87 20.04 14.67
C TYR A 68 -4.60 19.32 15.16
N TYR A 69 -3.49 19.50 14.45
CA TYR A 69 -2.20 18.93 14.84
C TYR A 69 -1.41 19.97 15.62
N GLU A 70 -1.29 19.74 16.92
CA GLU A 70 -0.57 20.65 17.81
C GLU A 70 0.92 20.70 17.50
N GLY A 71 1.50 21.92 17.54
CA GLY A 71 2.91 22.12 17.28
C GLY A 71 3.26 23.60 17.07
N LYS A 72 4.56 23.84 16.90
CA LYS A 72 5.07 25.19 16.65
C LYS A 72 5.20 25.45 15.16
N LEU A 73 4.34 26.35 14.62
CA LEU A 73 4.35 26.79 13.24
C LEU A 73 4.98 28.17 13.10
N LEU A 74 6.03 28.27 12.27
CA LEU A 74 6.71 29.52 11.90
C LEU A 74 6.57 29.75 10.39
N GLY A 75 6.79 30.98 9.93
CA GLY A 75 6.62 31.38 8.55
C GLY A 75 5.20 31.86 8.26
N SER A 76 4.87 32.06 6.95
CA SER A 76 3.58 32.52 6.50
C SER A 76 2.94 31.54 5.52
N ILE A 77 1.60 31.49 5.53
CA ILE A 77 0.77 30.67 4.66
C ILE A 77 -0.35 31.55 4.12
N GLU A 78 -0.40 31.70 2.81
CA GLU A 78 -1.48 32.42 2.13
C GLU A 78 -2.19 31.47 1.17
N VAL A 79 -3.53 31.50 1.19
CA VAL A 79 -4.41 30.75 0.32
C VAL A 79 -5.38 31.74 -0.36
N LEU A 80 -5.35 31.80 -1.69
CA LEU A 80 -6.11 32.76 -2.50
C LEU A 80 -5.90 34.22 -2.03
N GLY A 81 -4.64 34.56 -1.73
CA GLY A 81 -4.24 35.92 -1.30
C GLY A 81 -4.57 36.27 0.15
N GLU A 82 -5.08 35.34 0.93
CA GLU A 82 -5.40 35.56 2.35
C GLU A 82 -4.54 34.69 3.26
N SER A 83 -4.00 35.28 4.34
CA SER A 83 -3.34 34.51 5.40
C SER A 83 -4.35 33.59 6.09
N ILE A 84 -3.99 32.31 6.22
CA ILE A 84 -4.84 31.29 6.87
C ILE A 84 -4.36 30.87 8.26
N LYS A 85 -3.21 31.38 8.71
CA LYS A 85 -2.53 30.92 9.94
C LYS A 85 -3.41 30.99 11.19
N GLU A 86 -4.27 32.02 11.28
CA GLU A 86 -5.15 32.26 12.42
C GLU A 86 -6.64 32.04 12.08
N LYS A 87 -6.92 31.56 10.85
CA LYS A 87 -8.31 31.30 10.44
C LYS A 87 -8.80 29.95 10.96
N PRO A 88 -10.06 29.89 11.38
CA PRO A 88 -10.66 28.62 11.77
C PRO A 88 -10.82 27.69 10.56
N ILE A 89 -10.76 26.38 10.79
CA ILE A 89 -10.79 25.35 9.74
C ILE A 89 -12.01 25.48 8.83
N TYR A 90 -13.18 25.84 9.38
CA TYR A 90 -14.42 25.97 8.59
C TYR A 90 -14.38 27.08 7.52
N ASP A 91 -13.55 28.11 7.71
CA ASP A 91 -13.35 29.14 6.68
C ASP A 91 -12.36 28.70 5.63
N ILE A 92 -11.34 27.94 6.04
CA ILE A 92 -10.34 27.36 5.11
C ILE A 92 -11.01 26.28 4.24
N SER A 93 -11.90 25.47 4.80
CA SER A 93 -12.62 24.41 4.08
C SER A 93 -13.53 24.91 2.93
N LYS A 94 -13.91 26.18 2.95
CA LYS A 94 -14.62 26.84 1.83
C LYS A 94 -13.70 27.14 0.63
N LYS A 95 -12.39 27.11 0.81
CA LYS A 95 -11.37 27.42 -0.21
C LYS A 95 -10.58 26.19 -0.65
N VAL A 96 -10.38 25.25 0.27
CA VAL A 96 -9.54 24.06 0.08
C VAL A 96 -10.33 22.81 0.49
N SER A 97 -10.58 21.92 -0.43
CA SER A 97 -11.07 20.58 -0.14
C SER A 97 -9.93 19.57 -0.12
N THR A 98 -10.13 18.48 0.63
CA THR A 98 -9.09 17.48 0.86
C THR A 98 -9.62 16.07 0.59
N VAL A 99 -8.81 15.28 -0.14
CA VAL A 99 -8.95 13.84 -0.27
C VAL A 99 -7.83 13.20 0.55
N PHE A 100 -8.19 12.48 1.61
CA PHE A 100 -7.22 11.85 2.50
C PHE A 100 -6.73 10.51 1.94
N GLN A 101 -5.54 10.09 2.37
CA GLN A 101 -4.92 8.82 2.01
C GLN A 101 -5.81 7.60 2.31
N ASN A 102 -6.48 7.61 3.46
CA ASN A 102 -7.42 6.57 3.84
C ASN A 102 -8.86 7.11 3.76
N PRO A 103 -9.66 6.71 2.75
CA PRO A 103 -11.03 7.20 2.62
C PRO A 103 -11.91 6.88 3.82
N LYS A 104 -11.63 5.79 4.54
CA LYS A 104 -12.40 5.41 5.74
C LYS A 104 -12.29 6.43 6.88
N SER A 105 -11.17 7.17 6.95
CA SER A 105 -10.99 8.22 7.96
C SER A 105 -11.71 9.53 7.60
N GLN A 106 -12.23 9.63 6.37
CA GLN A 106 -12.94 10.81 5.86
C GLN A 106 -14.45 10.70 6.06
N PHE A 107 -15.01 9.48 6.14
CA PHE A 107 -16.44 9.24 6.13
C PHE A 107 -17.10 9.44 7.49
N PHE A 108 -18.21 10.16 7.51
CA PHE A 108 -19.07 10.41 8.67
C PHE A 108 -20.41 9.69 8.56
N ASN A 109 -20.92 9.44 7.34
CA ASN A 109 -22.22 8.85 7.08
C ASN A 109 -22.13 7.36 6.76
N LEU A 110 -23.28 6.68 6.82
CA LEU A 110 -23.40 5.25 6.50
C LEU A 110 -23.70 5.01 5.02
N ASP A 111 -24.33 5.97 4.36
CA ASP A 111 -24.67 5.89 2.94
C ASP A 111 -23.90 6.92 2.12
N THR A 112 -23.72 6.59 0.83
CA THR A 112 -22.90 7.36 -0.10
C THR A 112 -23.48 8.72 -0.46
N THR A 113 -24.79 8.82 -0.56
CA THR A 113 -25.49 10.07 -0.95
C THR A 113 -25.37 11.11 0.14
N SER A 114 -25.68 10.75 1.40
CA SER A 114 -25.50 11.61 2.57
C SER A 114 -24.02 11.99 2.76
N GLU A 115 -23.08 11.09 2.50
CA GLU A 115 -21.65 11.40 2.60
C GLU A 115 -21.22 12.46 1.58
N ILE A 116 -21.67 12.37 0.33
CA ILE A 116 -21.36 13.36 -0.70
C ILE A 116 -21.96 14.72 -0.35
N LEU A 117 -23.16 14.75 0.21
CA LEU A 117 -23.86 15.97 0.56
C LEU A 117 -23.47 16.58 1.91
N PHE A 118 -22.75 15.84 2.75
CA PHE A 118 -22.44 16.20 4.13
C PHE A 118 -21.88 17.61 4.30
N PHE A 119 -20.92 18.02 3.44
CA PHE A 119 -20.37 19.38 3.50
C PHE A 119 -21.44 20.44 3.19
N LEU A 120 -22.26 20.22 2.17
CA LEU A 120 -23.29 21.17 1.75
C LEU A 120 -24.41 21.31 2.80
N GLU A 121 -24.76 20.22 3.48
CA GLU A 121 -25.72 20.23 4.59
C GLU A 121 -25.20 21.07 5.76
N ASN A 122 -23.92 20.88 6.13
CA ASN A 122 -23.28 21.66 7.19
C ASN A 122 -23.15 23.16 6.85
N MET A 123 -23.09 23.50 5.56
CA MET A 123 -23.09 24.89 5.09
C MET A 123 -24.51 25.49 4.97
N GLY A 124 -25.55 24.73 5.29
CA GLY A 124 -26.93 25.19 5.15
C GLY A 124 -27.37 25.43 3.70
N THR A 125 -26.79 24.69 2.75
CA THR A 125 -27.11 24.83 1.33
C THR A 125 -28.55 24.41 1.06
N PRO A 126 -29.36 25.18 0.30
CA PRO A 126 -30.74 24.81 -0.03
C PRO A 126 -30.80 23.44 -0.75
N PHE A 127 -31.84 22.67 -0.43
CA PHE A 127 -32.06 21.30 -0.94
C PHE A 127 -31.95 21.19 -2.46
N GLU A 128 -32.54 22.08 -3.21
CA GLU A 128 -32.49 22.08 -4.67
C GLU A 128 -31.06 22.24 -5.22
N LYS A 129 -30.27 23.11 -4.59
CA LYS A 129 -28.85 23.30 -4.98
C LYS A 129 -28.02 22.07 -4.63
N MET A 130 -28.29 21.43 -3.49
CA MET A 130 -27.62 20.19 -3.12
C MET A 130 -27.88 19.08 -4.15
N HIS A 131 -29.15 18.91 -4.57
CA HIS A 131 -29.52 17.91 -5.59
C HIS A 131 -28.91 18.22 -6.96
N GLN A 132 -28.88 19.47 -7.38
CA GLN A 132 -28.21 19.88 -8.63
C GLN A 132 -26.71 19.53 -8.56
N ARG A 133 -26.07 19.82 -7.42
CA ARG A 133 -24.65 19.51 -7.22
C ARG A 133 -24.38 18.01 -7.22
N LEU A 134 -25.21 17.22 -6.53
CA LEU A 134 -25.12 15.76 -6.51
C LEU A 134 -25.23 15.17 -7.91
N ASN A 135 -26.22 15.62 -8.69
CA ASN A 135 -26.42 15.17 -10.07
C ASN A 135 -25.18 15.49 -10.93
N PHE A 136 -24.69 16.72 -10.85
CA PHE A 136 -23.48 17.13 -11.57
C PHE A 136 -22.28 16.22 -11.22
N ILE A 137 -21.99 16.03 -9.92
CA ILE A 137 -20.85 15.24 -9.46
C ILE A 137 -21.00 13.76 -9.86
N SER A 138 -22.20 13.20 -9.70
CA SER A 138 -22.46 11.81 -10.02
C SER A 138 -22.33 11.50 -11.51
N GLU A 139 -22.65 12.45 -12.36
CA GLU A 139 -22.40 12.39 -13.81
C GLU A 139 -20.93 12.59 -14.15
N PHE A 140 -20.31 13.65 -13.59
CA PHE A 140 -18.93 14.01 -13.83
C PHE A 140 -17.95 12.88 -13.48
N LEU A 141 -18.20 12.17 -12.36
CA LEU A 141 -17.38 11.05 -11.90
C LEU A 141 -17.90 9.68 -12.39
N ASN A 142 -19.03 9.63 -13.08
CA ASN A 142 -19.71 8.39 -13.49
C ASN A 142 -19.99 7.44 -12.32
N ILE A 143 -20.50 7.98 -11.20
CA ILE A 143 -20.77 7.24 -9.95
C ILE A 143 -22.25 7.11 -9.60
N LYS A 144 -23.18 7.40 -10.52
CA LYS A 144 -24.63 7.26 -10.28
C LYS A 144 -25.01 5.90 -9.71
N HIS A 145 -24.34 4.85 -10.16
CA HIS A 145 -24.57 3.48 -9.69
C HIS A 145 -24.10 3.22 -8.25
N LEU A 146 -23.34 4.14 -7.65
CA LEU A 146 -22.88 4.07 -6.27
C LEU A 146 -23.76 4.86 -5.30
N LEU A 147 -24.71 5.67 -5.77
CA LEU A 147 -25.61 6.43 -4.89
C LEU A 147 -26.50 5.48 -4.08
N ASP A 148 -26.93 5.96 -2.91
CA ASP A 148 -27.83 5.26 -1.98
C ASP A 148 -27.34 3.88 -1.53
N ARG A 149 -26.00 3.66 -1.57
CA ARG A 149 -25.37 2.44 -1.10
C ARG A 149 -24.75 2.61 0.28
N ASN A 150 -24.75 1.53 1.04
CA ASN A 150 -24.00 1.50 2.29
C ASN A 150 -22.49 1.51 2.02
N ILE A 151 -21.77 2.48 2.61
CA ILE A 151 -20.33 2.71 2.40
C ILE A 151 -19.50 1.50 2.82
N PHE A 152 -19.91 0.75 3.84
CA PHE A 152 -19.16 -0.43 4.29
C PHE A 152 -19.14 -1.56 3.26
N ASN A 153 -20.14 -1.61 2.37
CA ASN A 153 -20.25 -2.61 1.33
C ASN A 153 -19.47 -2.26 0.06
N LEU A 154 -18.89 -1.06 -0.03
CA LEU A 154 -18.11 -0.61 -1.17
C LEU A 154 -16.70 -1.22 -1.15
N SER A 155 -16.17 -1.48 -2.35
CA SER A 155 -14.75 -1.78 -2.57
C SER A 155 -13.86 -0.60 -2.21
N GLY A 156 -12.53 -0.83 -2.09
CA GLY A 156 -11.56 0.24 -1.82
C GLY A 156 -11.60 1.35 -2.87
N GLY A 157 -11.67 0.99 -4.16
CA GLY A 157 -11.75 1.95 -5.25
C GLY A 157 -13.06 2.75 -5.27
N GLU A 158 -14.20 2.09 -5.04
CA GLU A 158 -15.50 2.77 -4.91
C GLU A 158 -15.51 3.76 -3.73
N LYS A 159 -14.93 3.36 -2.57
CA LYS A 159 -14.75 4.27 -1.43
C LYS A 159 -13.92 5.50 -1.79
N GLN A 160 -12.83 5.32 -2.53
CA GLN A 160 -11.99 6.43 -2.96
C GLN A 160 -12.76 7.38 -3.90
N MET A 161 -13.57 6.83 -4.82
CA MET A 161 -14.41 7.64 -5.70
C MET A 161 -15.45 8.45 -4.90
N ILE A 162 -16.05 7.87 -3.86
CA ILE A 162 -16.97 8.61 -2.96
C ILE A 162 -16.23 9.69 -2.17
N ALA A 163 -15.01 9.41 -1.66
CA ALA A 163 -14.21 10.43 -0.97
C ALA A 163 -13.85 11.62 -1.87
N ILE A 164 -13.52 11.35 -3.14
CA ILE A 164 -13.31 12.39 -4.15
C ILE A 164 -14.61 13.15 -4.41
N ALA A 165 -15.74 12.46 -4.56
CA ALA A 165 -17.04 13.08 -4.76
C ALA A 165 -17.43 14.02 -3.61
N SER A 166 -17.21 13.61 -2.36
CA SER A 166 -17.44 14.44 -1.17
C SER A 166 -16.54 15.69 -1.17
N ALA A 167 -15.26 15.55 -1.53
CA ALA A 167 -14.35 16.68 -1.65
C ALA A 167 -14.77 17.66 -2.77
N LEU A 168 -15.31 17.16 -3.88
CA LEU A 168 -15.81 17.97 -4.99
C LEU A 168 -17.15 18.66 -4.69
N ALA A 169 -17.93 18.14 -3.75
CA ALA A 169 -19.21 18.74 -3.38
C ALA A 169 -19.05 20.19 -2.88
N ALA A 170 -17.96 20.48 -2.19
CA ALA A 170 -17.63 21.81 -1.68
C ALA A 170 -17.37 22.88 -2.76
N ASP A 171 -17.14 22.46 -4.00
CA ASP A 171 -16.82 23.33 -5.17
C ASP A 171 -15.68 24.31 -4.95
N THR A 172 -14.68 23.93 -4.17
CA THR A 172 -13.52 24.77 -3.84
C THR A 172 -12.61 24.99 -5.06
N ASP A 173 -11.84 26.06 -5.03
CA ASP A 173 -10.85 26.37 -6.09
C ASP A 173 -9.58 25.51 -5.99
N ILE A 174 -9.27 25.05 -4.77
CA ILE A 174 -8.07 24.26 -4.49
C ILE A 174 -8.49 22.89 -3.96
N ILE A 175 -7.92 21.83 -4.52
CA ILE A 175 -8.13 20.45 -4.10
C ILE A 175 -6.79 19.84 -3.73
N VAL A 176 -6.68 19.37 -2.50
CA VAL A 176 -5.51 18.70 -1.96
C VAL A 176 -5.77 17.19 -1.94
N MET A 177 -4.85 16.39 -2.47
CA MET A 177 -4.97 14.92 -2.49
C MET A 177 -3.72 14.30 -1.88
N ASP A 178 -3.88 13.55 -0.79
CA ASP A 178 -2.79 12.85 -0.11
C ASP A 178 -2.83 11.37 -0.48
N GLU A 179 -1.88 10.92 -1.30
CA GLU A 179 -1.74 9.55 -1.83
C GLU A 179 -3.08 8.93 -2.30
N PRO A 180 -3.79 9.58 -3.23
CA PRO A 180 -5.16 9.17 -3.62
C PRO A 180 -5.22 7.79 -4.30
N THR A 181 -4.09 7.22 -4.75
CA THR A 181 -4.03 5.90 -5.40
C THR A 181 -3.58 4.78 -4.47
N SER A 182 -3.39 5.06 -3.19
CA SER A 182 -3.01 4.07 -2.19
C SER A 182 -4.04 2.94 -2.11
N ASN A 183 -3.60 1.68 -2.14
CA ASN A 183 -4.43 0.47 -2.08
C ASN A 183 -5.43 0.26 -3.26
N LEU A 184 -5.24 0.95 -4.38
CA LEU A 184 -6.09 0.82 -5.54
C LEU A 184 -5.50 -0.12 -6.60
N ASP A 185 -6.38 -0.80 -7.33
CA ASP A 185 -6.01 -1.52 -8.54
C ASP A 185 -5.82 -0.56 -9.72
N LEU A 186 -5.24 -1.08 -10.81
CA LEU A 186 -4.92 -0.29 -11.99
C LEU A 186 -6.15 0.40 -12.61
N TYR A 187 -7.31 -0.25 -12.58
CA TYR A 187 -8.54 0.31 -13.11
C TYR A 187 -8.94 1.61 -12.37
N TYR A 188 -8.91 1.60 -11.03
CA TYR A 188 -9.25 2.80 -10.25
C TYR A 188 -8.16 3.86 -10.29
N ILE A 189 -6.88 3.47 -10.44
CA ILE A 189 -5.79 4.43 -10.66
C ILE A 189 -6.02 5.22 -11.95
N GLU A 190 -6.38 4.56 -13.07
CA GLU A 190 -6.72 5.24 -14.32
C GLU A 190 -7.97 6.13 -14.17
N LYS A 191 -8.98 5.69 -13.42
CA LYS A 191 -10.16 6.52 -13.13
C LYS A 191 -9.77 7.80 -12.38
N ILE A 192 -8.86 7.72 -11.43
CA ILE A 192 -8.35 8.92 -10.72
C ILE A 192 -7.57 9.83 -11.68
N ALA A 193 -6.76 9.28 -12.59
CA ALA A 193 -6.09 10.06 -13.62
C ALA A 193 -7.08 10.81 -14.51
N GLU A 194 -8.17 10.16 -14.96
CA GLU A 194 -9.26 10.78 -15.70
C GLU A 194 -9.87 11.95 -14.90
N VAL A 195 -10.17 11.75 -13.62
CA VAL A 195 -10.74 12.77 -12.73
C VAL A 195 -9.80 13.96 -12.58
N ILE A 196 -8.50 13.72 -12.33
CA ILE A 196 -7.47 14.78 -12.25
C ILE A 196 -7.41 15.58 -13.55
N SER A 197 -7.45 14.89 -14.71
CA SER A 197 -7.48 15.56 -16.02
C SER A 197 -8.71 16.47 -16.20
N LEU A 198 -9.89 15.98 -15.79
CA LEU A 198 -11.13 16.75 -15.88
C LEU A 198 -11.10 17.97 -14.96
N LEU A 199 -10.62 17.81 -13.72
CA LEU A 199 -10.50 18.90 -12.75
C LEU A 199 -9.51 19.98 -13.22
N LYS A 200 -8.36 19.55 -13.76
CA LYS A 200 -7.40 20.47 -14.34
C LYS A 200 -8.00 21.27 -15.51
N LYS A 201 -8.73 20.60 -16.41
CA LYS A 201 -9.43 21.26 -17.52
C LYS A 201 -10.51 22.25 -17.06
N SER A 202 -11.13 22.00 -15.89
CA SER A 202 -12.11 22.92 -15.28
C SER A 202 -11.45 24.09 -14.53
N GLY A 203 -10.12 24.21 -14.57
CA GLY A 203 -9.38 25.32 -13.96
C GLY A 203 -9.14 25.19 -12.46
N LYS A 204 -9.41 24.03 -11.85
CA LYS A 204 -9.12 23.78 -10.43
C LYS A 204 -7.61 23.70 -10.20
N THR A 205 -7.16 24.22 -9.06
CA THR A 205 -5.77 24.06 -8.59
C THR A 205 -5.64 22.74 -7.83
N LEU A 206 -4.72 21.89 -8.25
CA LEU A 206 -4.55 20.55 -7.68
C LEU A 206 -3.18 20.44 -7.02
N ILE A 207 -3.15 19.94 -5.78
CA ILE A 207 -1.90 19.68 -5.04
C ILE A 207 -1.94 18.23 -4.58
N ILE A 208 -1.13 17.39 -5.22
CA ILE A 208 -1.18 15.95 -5.09
C ILE A 208 0.12 15.44 -4.46
N SER A 209 0.04 14.75 -3.34
CA SER A 209 1.14 13.97 -2.78
C SER A 209 1.03 12.55 -3.32
N GLU A 210 2.10 12.02 -3.93
CA GLU A 210 2.06 10.68 -4.48
C GLU A 210 3.43 10.01 -4.56
N HIS A 211 3.42 8.68 -4.46
CA HIS A 211 4.57 7.83 -4.70
C HIS A 211 4.51 7.16 -6.07
N ARG A 212 3.34 6.71 -6.51
CA ARG A 212 3.14 6.18 -7.87
C ARG A 212 3.03 7.34 -8.85
N LEU A 213 3.96 7.44 -9.80
CA LEU A 213 4.09 8.64 -10.63
C LEU A 213 3.56 8.46 -12.06
N TYR A 214 3.52 7.22 -12.55
CA TYR A 214 3.25 6.93 -13.96
C TYR A 214 1.87 7.41 -14.44
N PHE A 215 0.84 7.36 -13.60
CA PHE A 215 -0.52 7.77 -13.96
C PHE A 215 -0.68 9.31 -14.02
N LEU A 216 0.26 10.04 -13.44
CA LEU A 216 0.31 11.51 -13.48
C LEU A 216 1.09 12.05 -14.68
N ASN A 217 1.59 11.15 -15.55
CA ASN A 217 2.33 11.53 -16.75
C ASN A 217 1.47 12.45 -17.65
N GLY A 218 1.98 13.63 -17.95
CA GLY A 218 1.26 14.65 -18.74
C GLY A 218 0.19 15.43 -17.97
N LEU A 219 -0.14 15.09 -16.73
CA LEU A 219 -1.15 15.78 -15.92
C LEU A 219 -0.58 16.87 -15.03
N ILE A 220 0.63 16.68 -14.49
CA ILE A 220 1.29 17.68 -13.63
C ILE A 220 1.90 18.82 -14.44
N ASP A 221 1.93 20.01 -13.86
CA ASP A 221 2.64 21.18 -14.43
C ASP A 221 4.03 21.33 -13.82
N ARG A 222 4.15 21.07 -12.51
CA ARG A 222 5.42 21.11 -11.77
C ARG A 222 5.44 20.01 -10.72
N ALA A 223 6.65 19.54 -10.38
CA ALA A 223 6.87 18.62 -9.28
C ALA A 223 7.84 19.21 -8.25
N PHE A 224 7.51 19.05 -6.98
CA PHE A 224 8.34 19.46 -5.85
C PHE A 224 8.86 18.23 -5.12
N LEU A 225 10.17 18.07 -5.10
CA LEU A 225 10.85 17.02 -4.34
C LEU A 225 11.10 17.52 -2.91
N ILE A 226 10.49 16.86 -1.94
CA ILE A 226 10.67 17.16 -0.52
C ILE A 226 11.60 16.11 0.09
N LYS A 227 12.60 16.58 0.83
CA LYS A 227 13.55 15.75 1.56
C LYS A 227 13.83 16.34 2.92
N GLU A 228 13.67 15.54 3.98
CA GLU A 228 13.93 15.94 5.37
C GLU A 228 13.23 17.26 5.77
N GLY A 229 11.99 17.43 5.35
CA GLY A 229 11.19 18.62 5.62
C GLY A 229 11.59 19.86 4.82
N LYS A 230 12.46 19.76 3.80
CA LYS A 230 12.89 20.87 2.93
C LYS A 230 12.45 20.65 1.50
N LEU A 231 12.27 21.74 0.77
CA LEU A 231 12.15 21.71 -0.68
C LEU A 231 13.55 21.53 -1.27
N GLU A 232 13.87 20.29 -1.70
CA GLU A 232 15.18 19.94 -2.25
C GLU A 232 15.29 20.43 -3.71
N LYS A 233 14.22 20.21 -4.50
CA LYS A 233 14.23 20.56 -5.91
C LYS A 233 12.80 20.79 -6.44
N GLU A 234 12.70 21.75 -7.33
CA GLU A 234 11.54 22.01 -8.16
C GLU A 234 11.84 21.58 -9.60
N PHE A 235 10.88 20.95 -10.26
CA PHE A 235 10.94 20.53 -11.64
C PHE A 235 9.75 21.11 -12.41
N SER A 236 9.97 21.65 -13.59
CA SER A 236 8.92 21.80 -14.59
C SER A 236 8.44 20.44 -15.10
N GLN A 237 7.28 20.38 -15.73
CA GLN A 237 6.79 19.14 -16.36
C GLN A 237 7.84 18.51 -17.28
N GLN A 238 8.47 19.33 -18.14
CA GLN A 238 9.45 18.84 -19.11
C GLN A 238 10.69 18.25 -18.43
N GLU A 239 11.25 18.93 -17.42
CA GLU A 239 12.40 18.43 -16.65
C GLU A 239 12.07 17.15 -15.92
N PHE A 240 10.87 17.07 -15.32
CA PHE A 240 10.44 15.87 -14.58
C PHE A 240 10.28 14.67 -15.51
N LEU A 241 9.66 14.83 -16.66
CA LEU A 241 9.48 13.77 -17.65
C LEU A 241 10.79 13.37 -18.34
N ALA A 242 11.77 14.27 -18.42
CA ALA A 242 13.09 14.03 -19.00
C ALA A 242 14.09 13.38 -18.03
N LEU A 243 13.69 13.11 -16.77
CA LEU A 243 14.58 12.44 -15.82
C LEU A 243 15.03 11.08 -16.35
N SER A 244 16.34 10.90 -16.45
CA SER A 244 16.93 9.60 -16.78
C SER A 244 16.60 8.57 -15.68
N GLU A 245 16.62 7.28 -16.03
CA GLU A 245 16.39 6.22 -15.05
C GLU A 245 17.39 6.26 -13.90
N GLN A 246 18.65 6.59 -14.18
CA GLN A 246 19.67 6.76 -13.16
C GLN A 246 19.33 7.90 -12.21
N ASN A 247 19.07 9.11 -12.73
CA ASN A 247 18.72 10.28 -11.91
C ASN A 247 17.46 10.02 -11.07
N ARG A 248 16.46 9.34 -11.66
CA ARG A 248 15.25 8.95 -10.96
C ARG A 248 15.54 8.04 -9.76
N LYS A 249 16.40 7.03 -9.96
CA LYS A 249 16.82 6.09 -8.90
C LYS A 249 17.61 6.81 -7.79
N GLU A 250 18.50 7.74 -8.15
CA GLU A 250 19.26 8.57 -7.19
C GLU A 250 18.34 9.46 -6.35
N LEU A 251 17.27 9.99 -6.94
CA LEU A 251 16.23 10.76 -6.26
C LEU A 251 15.23 9.88 -5.49
N LEU A 252 15.39 8.55 -5.50
CA LEU A 252 14.49 7.58 -4.87
C LEU A 252 13.03 7.71 -5.32
N LEU A 253 12.82 8.03 -6.59
CA LEU A 253 11.50 8.17 -7.20
C LEU A 253 11.08 6.88 -7.91
N ARG A 254 9.79 6.56 -7.86
CA ARG A 254 9.17 5.50 -8.66
C ARG A 254 9.13 5.86 -10.15
N PRO A 255 8.90 4.91 -11.06
CA PRO A 255 8.82 5.18 -12.49
C PRO A 255 7.78 6.24 -12.82
N ILE A 256 8.17 7.17 -13.70
CA ILE A 256 7.29 8.23 -14.21
C ILE A 256 6.48 7.71 -15.42
N THR A 257 6.99 6.65 -16.07
CA THR A 257 6.34 5.97 -17.18
C THR A 257 6.43 4.48 -17.00
N MET A 258 5.36 3.75 -17.31
CA MET A 258 5.36 2.27 -17.33
C MET A 258 5.74 1.79 -18.73
N ASN A 259 7.03 1.64 -18.95
CA ASN A 259 7.61 1.12 -20.20
C ASN A 259 8.31 -0.23 -19.94
N LYS A 260 8.78 -0.88 -21.00
CA LYS A 260 9.44 -2.20 -20.91
C LYS A 260 10.63 -2.25 -19.96
N SER A 261 11.30 -1.13 -19.70
CA SER A 261 12.44 -1.09 -18.79
C SER A 261 12.05 -1.27 -17.32
N VAL A 262 10.79 -0.95 -16.95
CA VAL A 262 10.27 -1.15 -15.59
C VAL A 262 10.12 -2.63 -15.26
N PHE A 263 9.87 -3.48 -16.26
CA PHE A 263 9.69 -4.92 -16.08
C PHE A 263 11.01 -5.71 -16.11
N ASN A 264 12.17 -5.03 -16.01
CA ASN A 264 13.47 -5.70 -15.88
C ASN A 264 13.65 -6.21 -14.45
N ARG A 265 14.04 -7.48 -14.30
CA ARG A 265 14.51 -7.98 -13.00
C ARG A 265 15.73 -7.18 -12.53
N LEU A 266 15.92 -7.09 -11.22
CA LEU A 266 17.19 -6.64 -10.65
C LEU A 266 18.28 -7.55 -11.17
N GLU A 267 19.37 -7.00 -11.70
CA GLU A 267 20.58 -7.77 -11.98
C GLU A 267 21.20 -8.22 -10.64
N ASP A 268 21.90 -9.36 -10.63
CA ASP A 268 22.49 -9.92 -9.41
C ASP A 268 23.44 -8.95 -8.68
N SER A 269 23.99 -7.97 -9.39
CA SER A 269 24.81 -6.87 -8.84
C SER A 269 24.04 -5.90 -7.93
N ASP A 270 22.73 -5.77 -8.10
CA ASP A 270 21.86 -4.91 -7.26
C ASP A 270 21.44 -5.58 -5.94
N TYR A 271 21.67 -6.91 -5.85
CA TYR A 271 21.56 -7.61 -4.58
C TYR A 271 22.84 -7.35 -3.79
N MET A 272 22.86 -6.30 -2.96
CA MET A 272 23.80 -6.33 -1.84
C MET A 272 23.62 -7.69 -1.16
N GLN A 273 24.71 -8.45 -1.09
CA GLN A 273 24.79 -9.65 -0.27
C GLN A 273 24.34 -9.25 1.15
N VAL A 274 23.05 -9.35 1.42
CA VAL A 274 22.60 -9.54 2.78
C VAL A 274 23.29 -10.85 3.14
N GLN A 275 24.39 -10.75 3.88
CA GLN A 275 24.99 -11.89 4.54
C GLN A 275 23.90 -12.46 5.45
N THR A 276 22.98 -13.22 4.85
CA THR A 276 22.23 -14.20 5.59
C THR A 276 23.30 -15.10 6.13
N SER A 277 23.61 -14.88 7.41
CA SER A 277 24.54 -15.70 8.13
C SER A 277 24.31 -17.13 7.67
N GLU A 278 25.34 -17.84 7.27
CA GLU A 278 25.34 -19.28 6.93
C GLU A 278 24.57 -20.10 7.97
N THR A 279 24.35 -19.55 9.16
CA THR A 279 23.56 -20.06 10.27
C THR A 279 22.09 -20.32 9.94
N ILE A 280 21.45 -19.48 9.08
CA ILE A 280 20.05 -19.72 8.65
C ILE A 280 20.02 -20.81 7.57
N ARG A 281 21.07 -20.96 6.78
CA ARG A 281 21.21 -22.01 5.75
C ARG A 281 21.67 -23.36 6.31
N LYS A 282 22.53 -23.40 7.35
CA LYS A 282 23.16 -24.64 7.86
C LYS A 282 22.23 -25.55 8.68
N ASN A 283 21.08 -25.14 9.09
CA ASN A 283 20.20 -25.97 9.92
C ASN A 283 19.32 -26.98 9.17
N LYS A 284 19.45 -27.17 7.86
CA LYS A 284 18.64 -28.16 7.09
C LYS A 284 19.33 -28.75 5.85
N GLU A 285 20.64 -28.92 5.82
CA GLU A 285 21.23 -29.87 4.90
C GLU A 285 21.15 -31.27 5.52
N ASP A 286 20.00 -31.92 5.34
CA ASP A 286 19.94 -33.37 5.46
C ASP A 286 20.72 -33.97 4.28
N LYS A 287 21.87 -34.57 4.64
CA LYS A 287 22.70 -35.38 3.75
C LYS A 287 21.93 -36.65 3.34
N ASN A 288 21.11 -36.55 2.29
CA ASN A 288 20.73 -37.70 1.48
C ASN A 288 20.51 -37.20 0.04
N SER A 289 21.50 -37.46 -0.78
CA SER A 289 21.50 -37.25 -2.21
C SER A 289 20.64 -38.31 -2.91
N GLU A 290 19.33 -38.05 -2.99
CA GLU A 290 18.47 -38.58 -4.05
C GLU A 290 17.89 -37.37 -4.79
N GLU A 291 17.78 -37.45 -6.12
CA GLU A 291 17.25 -36.41 -7.02
C GLU A 291 16.03 -35.73 -6.40
N THR A 292 16.23 -34.54 -5.83
CA THR A 292 15.16 -33.79 -5.16
C THR A 292 14.21 -33.22 -6.21
N LYS A 293 13.17 -33.99 -6.54
CA LYS A 293 11.99 -33.44 -7.22
C LYS A 293 11.50 -32.26 -6.40
N SER A 294 11.43 -31.08 -7.00
CA SER A 294 10.92 -29.86 -6.35
C SER A 294 9.55 -30.16 -5.72
N ALA A 295 9.36 -29.79 -4.45
CA ALA A 295 8.06 -29.96 -3.79
C ALA A 295 7.02 -29.06 -4.50
N TYR A 296 5.77 -29.47 -4.54
CA TYR A 296 4.69 -28.70 -5.16
C TYR A 296 3.38 -28.77 -4.36
N LEU A 297 2.64 -27.68 -4.44
CA LEU A 297 1.27 -27.59 -3.92
C LEU A 297 0.31 -27.57 -5.11
N THR A 298 -0.69 -28.47 -5.09
CA THR A 298 -1.72 -28.54 -6.14
C THR A 298 -3.09 -28.25 -5.56
N VAL A 299 -3.81 -27.34 -6.17
CA VAL A 299 -5.22 -27.11 -5.93
C VAL A 299 -6.01 -27.83 -7.02
N GLU A 300 -6.56 -29.02 -6.72
CA GLU A 300 -7.43 -29.73 -7.67
C GLU A 300 -8.80 -29.08 -7.75
N ASN A 301 -9.39 -28.81 -6.57
CA ASN A 301 -10.69 -28.14 -6.46
C ASN A 301 -10.74 -27.34 -5.15
N LEU A 302 -10.96 -26.03 -5.27
CA LEU A 302 -11.15 -25.15 -4.14
C LEU A 302 -12.32 -24.20 -4.43
N PHE A 303 -13.49 -24.51 -3.85
CA PHE A 303 -14.73 -23.78 -4.10
C PHE A 303 -15.20 -23.15 -2.78
N TYR A 304 -15.46 -21.84 -2.81
CA TYR A 304 -15.93 -21.10 -1.66
C TYR A 304 -17.17 -20.27 -2.00
N ARG A 305 -18.10 -20.19 -1.05
CA ARG A 305 -19.33 -19.41 -1.14
C ARG A 305 -19.60 -18.69 0.17
N PHE A 306 -19.93 -17.41 0.10
CA PHE A 306 -20.37 -16.65 1.27
C PHE A 306 -21.76 -17.14 1.74
N LYS A 307 -22.02 -17.05 3.07
CA LYS A 307 -23.22 -17.65 3.69
C LYS A 307 -24.56 -17.20 3.10
N LYS A 308 -24.62 -16.00 2.52
CA LYS A 308 -25.85 -15.40 1.97
C LYS A 308 -25.99 -15.53 0.44
N GLU A 309 -24.99 -16.07 -0.23
CA GLU A 309 -24.99 -16.16 -1.71
C GLU A 309 -25.44 -17.53 -2.18
N LYS A 310 -26.04 -17.56 -3.39
CA LYS A 310 -26.50 -18.79 -4.04
C LYS A 310 -25.36 -19.46 -4.81
N ASP A 311 -24.51 -18.67 -5.45
CA ASP A 311 -23.43 -19.12 -6.31
C ASP A 311 -22.08 -19.16 -5.61
N ASP A 312 -21.18 -19.98 -6.12
CA ASP A 312 -19.82 -20.06 -5.61
C ASP A 312 -19.04 -18.82 -6.06
N PHE A 313 -18.55 -18.06 -5.08
CA PHE A 313 -17.75 -16.87 -5.31
C PHE A 313 -16.32 -17.21 -5.80
N LEU A 314 -15.78 -18.35 -5.35
CA LEU A 314 -14.45 -18.81 -5.73
C LEU A 314 -14.55 -20.22 -6.34
N ARG A 315 -13.89 -20.41 -7.49
CA ARG A 315 -13.81 -21.68 -8.23
C ARG A 315 -12.42 -21.85 -8.82
N VAL A 316 -11.47 -22.34 -8.02
CA VAL A 316 -10.10 -22.60 -8.48
C VAL A 316 -9.91 -24.09 -8.67
N GLN A 317 -9.43 -24.49 -9.85
CA GLN A 317 -9.21 -25.87 -10.23
C GLN A 317 -7.87 -26.02 -10.95
N ASN A 318 -7.24 -27.19 -10.75
CA ASN A 318 -6.05 -27.63 -11.50
C ASN A 318 -4.88 -26.63 -11.46
N LEU A 319 -4.67 -25.95 -10.32
CA LEU A 319 -3.57 -25.02 -10.14
C LEU A 319 -2.41 -25.72 -9.43
N LYS A 320 -1.25 -25.78 -10.09
CA LYS A 320 -0.01 -26.32 -9.52
C LYS A 320 0.97 -25.19 -9.26
N MET A 321 1.53 -25.13 -8.06
CA MET A 321 2.52 -24.15 -7.61
C MET A 321 3.75 -24.85 -7.05
N GLU A 322 4.93 -24.49 -7.53
CA GLU A 322 6.18 -25.16 -7.13
C GLU A 322 6.86 -24.41 -5.98
N PHE A 323 7.44 -25.16 -5.05
CA PHE A 323 8.27 -24.58 -3.99
C PHE A 323 9.60 -24.07 -4.59
N GLY A 324 10.19 -23.09 -3.94
CA GLY A 324 11.36 -22.39 -4.46
C GLY A 324 11.03 -21.15 -5.29
N LYS A 325 9.76 -20.98 -5.65
CA LYS A 325 9.28 -19.88 -6.48
C LYS A 325 8.55 -18.81 -5.69
N VAL A 326 8.62 -17.59 -6.20
CA VAL A 326 7.76 -16.46 -5.82
C VAL A 326 6.72 -16.29 -6.93
N ILE A 327 5.46 -16.43 -6.56
CA ILE A 327 4.32 -16.41 -7.48
C ILE A 327 3.49 -15.15 -7.20
N ALA A 328 3.29 -14.31 -8.22
CA ALA A 328 2.35 -13.19 -8.14
C ALA A 328 0.92 -13.67 -8.37
N LEU A 329 -0.01 -13.21 -7.53
CA LEU A 329 -1.44 -13.38 -7.72
C LEU A 329 -2.06 -12.01 -7.99
N THR A 330 -2.49 -11.77 -9.21
CA THR A 330 -3.04 -10.48 -9.64
C THR A 330 -4.45 -10.61 -10.22
N GLY A 331 -5.13 -9.49 -10.42
CA GLY A 331 -6.52 -9.43 -10.88
C GLY A 331 -7.23 -8.22 -10.28
N LYS A 332 -8.29 -7.69 -10.87
CA LYS A 332 -9.02 -6.51 -10.36
C LYS A 332 -9.46 -6.70 -8.90
N ASN A 333 -9.77 -5.63 -8.20
CA ASN A 333 -10.29 -5.71 -6.84
C ASN A 333 -11.64 -6.44 -6.81
N GLY A 334 -11.91 -7.18 -5.72
CA GLY A 334 -13.13 -7.98 -5.59
C GLY A 334 -13.13 -9.30 -6.37
N GLN A 335 -12.09 -9.65 -7.12
CA GLN A 335 -12.03 -10.89 -7.91
C GLN A 335 -11.69 -12.16 -7.12
N GLY A 336 -11.56 -12.06 -5.78
CA GLY A 336 -11.40 -13.22 -4.91
C GLY A 336 -9.96 -13.58 -4.53
N LYS A 337 -8.96 -12.76 -4.84
CA LYS A 337 -7.53 -12.99 -4.52
C LYS A 337 -7.28 -13.30 -3.04
N SER A 338 -7.66 -12.38 -2.16
CA SER A 338 -7.49 -12.56 -0.70
C SER A 338 -8.35 -13.70 -0.16
N THR A 339 -9.56 -13.92 -0.72
CA THR A 339 -10.41 -15.06 -0.38
C THR A 339 -9.75 -16.39 -0.78
N PHE A 340 -9.14 -16.44 -1.97
CA PHE A 340 -8.36 -17.61 -2.40
C PHE A 340 -7.19 -17.88 -1.46
N ALA A 341 -6.41 -16.85 -1.10
CA ALA A 341 -5.31 -16.96 -0.16
C ALA A 341 -5.76 -17.50 1.21
N GLN A 342 -6.85 -16.98 1.76
CA GLN A 342 -7.43 -17.44 3.02
C GLN A 342 -7.97 -18.89 2.95
N CYS A 343 -8.58 -19.28 1.83
CA CYS A 343 -8.99 -20.66 1.61
C CYS A 343 -7.78 -21.59 1.44
N LEU A 344 -6.75 -21.14 0.70
CA LEU A 344 -5.52 -21.91 0.47
C LEU A 344 -4.78 -22.19 1.79
N THR A 345 -4.70 -21.22 2.68
CA THR A 345 -4.11 -21.38 4.02
C THR A 345 -4.98 -22.18 4.98
N GLY A 346 -6.26 -22.37 4.68
CA GLY A 346 -7.22 -23.04 5.58
C GLY A 346 -7.89 -22.10 6.60
N LEU A 347 -7.64 -20.79 6.54
CA LEU A 347 -8.31 -19.79 7.38
C LEU A 347 -9.81 -19.70 7.08
N LEU A 348 -10.20 -19.83 5.81
CA LEU A 348 -11.59 -19.95 5.39
C LEU A 348 -11.89 -21.38 4.97
N LYS A 349 -13.00 -21.94 5.48
CA LYS A 349 -13.46 -23.29 5.16
C LYS A 349 -14.14 -23.29 3.79
N ALA A 350 -13.52 -23.92 2.81
CA ALA A 350 -14.07 -24.08 1.47
C ALA A 350 -15.18 -25.15 1.44
N LYS A 351 -16.11 -25.01 0.49
CA LYS A 351 -17.20 -25.99 0.25
C LYS A 351 -16.68 -27.27 -0.39
N LYS A 352 -15.81 -27.12 -1.39
CA LYS A 352 -14.98 -28.21 -1.93
C LYS A 352 -13.53 -27.84 -1.62
N ASP A 353 -12.78 -28.80 -1.15
CA ASP A 353 -11.44 -28.59 -0.64
C ASP A 353 -10.58 -29.81 -0.97
N SER A 354 -9.87 -29.72 -2.08
CA SER A 354 -8.89 -30.71 -2.52
C SER A 354 -7.58 -30.01 -2.83
N VAL A 355 -6.77 -29.85 -1.77
CA VAL A 355 -5.42 -29.30 -1.84
C VAL A 355 -4.43 -30.41 -1.50
N LEU A 356 -3.43 -30.59 -2.35
CA LEU A 356 -2.44 -31.66 -2.25
C LEU A 356 -1.02 -31.08 -2.07
N LEU A 357 -0.25 -31.66 -1.20
CA LEU A 357 1.19 -31.44 -1.07
C LEU A 357 1.91 -32.68 -1.62
N ASN A 358 2.70 -32.52 -2.66
CA ASN A 358 3.39 -33.62 -3.35
C ASN A 358 2.45 -34.79 -3.70
N GLY A 359 1.25 -34.48 -4.19
CA GLY A 359 0.23 -35.46 -4.57
C GLY A 359 -0.57 -36.06 -3.40
N LYS A 360 -0.26 -35.72 -2.14
CA LYS A 360 -1.01 -36.18 -0.97
C LYS A 360 -1.95 -35.10 -0.47
N LYS A 361 -3.23 -35.44 -0.31
CA LYS A 361 -4.25 -34.51 0.19
C LYS A 361 -3.93 -34.07 1.61
N ILE A 362 -4.01 -32.74 1.86
CA ILE A 362 -3.82 -32.11 3.17
C ILE A 362 -5.08 -31.38 3.61
N ASN A 363 -5.44 -31.50 4.90
CA ASN A 363 -6.60 -30.82 5.46
C ASN A 363 -6.30 -29.35 5.82
N ALA A 364 -7.32 -28.59 6.20
CA ALA A 364 -7.20 -27.19 6.56
C ALA A 364 -6.24 -26.96 7.74
N GLU A 365 -6.27 -27.81 8.77
CA GLU A 365 -5.37 -27.70 9.94
C GLU A 365 -3.91 -27.81 9.52
N ARG A 366 -3.59 -28.79 8.67
CA ARG A 366 -2.22 -28.97 8.16
C ARG A 366 -1.77 -27.79 7.30
N ARG A 367 -2.68 -27.19 6.50
CA ARG A 367 -2.37 -25.98 5.75
C ARG A 367 -2.09 -24.79 6.65
N LEU A 368 -2.88 -24.60 7.72
CA LEU A 368 -2.63 -23.57 8.75
C LEU A 368 -1.27 -23.73 9.44
N GLU A 369 -0.86 -24.98 9.70
CA GLU A 369 0.47 -25.24 10.26
C GLU A 369 1.61 -24.90 9.30
N LEU A 370 1.42 -25.18 8.01
CA LEU A 370 2.43 -25.01 6.96
C LEU A 370 2.52 -23.57 6.43
N SER A 371 1.51 -22.72 6.68
CA SER A 371 1.41 -21.41 6.07
C SER A 371 1.45 -20.27 7.08
N TYR A 372 1.91 -19.12 6.61
CA TYR A 372 1.81 -17.82 7.27
C TYR A 372 1.29 -16.79 6.29
N MET A 373 0.32 -16.00 6.71
CA MET A 373 -0.24 -14.93 5.88
C MET A 373 0.08 -13.57 6.50
N VAL A 374 0.78 -12.73 5.76
CA VAL A 374 1.01 -11.33 6.07
C VAL A 374 -0.16 -10.54 5.47
N LEU A 375 -0.94 -9.88 6.34
CA LEU A 375 -2.13 -9.14 5.95
C LEU A 375 -1.77 -7.79 5.33
N GLN A 376 -2.65 -7.25 4.48
CA GLN A 376 -2.51 -5.93 3.88
C GLN A 376 -2.32 -4.83 4.93
N ASP A 377 -3.15 -4.80 5.97
CA ASP A 377 -2.93 -3.96 7.15
C ASP A 377 -2.30 -4.80 8.26
N VAL A 378 -0.99 -4.76 8.31
CA VAL A 378 -0.21 -5.51 9.30
C VAL A 378 -0.50 -5.10 10.75
N GLY A 379 -1.07 -3.90 10.97
CA GLY A 379 -1.45 -3.44 12.30
C GLY A 379 -2.48 -4.34 12.99
N TYR A 380 -3.36 -4.99 12.22
CA TYR A 380 -4.32 -5.97 12.77
C TYR A 380 -3.72 -7.31 13.14
N GLN A 381 -2.46 -7.55 12.81
CA GLN A 381 -1.78 -8.82 13.03
C GLN A 381 -0.78 -8.74 14.19
N LEU A 382 -0.35 -7.53 14.57
CA LEU A 382 0.65 -7.27 15.59
C LEU A 382 -0.03 -6.92 16.92
N PHE A 383 0.19 -7.73 17.95
CA PHE A 383 -0.56 -7.61 19.23
C PHE A 383 0.28 -7.86 20.48
N THR A 384 1.59 -8.14 20.33
CA THR A 384 2.49 -8.34 21.50
C THR A 384 3.01 -7.00 22.03
N GLU A 385 3.65 -7.05 23.20
CA GLU A 385 4.19 -5.87 23.88
C GLU A 385 5.50 -5.38 23.26
N SER A 386 6.27 -6.27 22.57
CA SER A 386 7.54 -5.94 21.95
C SER A 386 7.70 -6.58 20.57
N VAL A 387 8.57 -5.98 19.76
CA VAL A 387 8.96 -6.53 18.43
C VAL A 387 9.60 -7.90 18.58
N GLU A 388 10.42 -8.10 19.62
CA GLU A 388 11.05 -9.38 19.91
C GLU A 388 10.02 -10.47 20.21
N ASP A 389 9.02 -10.17 21.04
CA ASP A 389 7.94 -11.09 21.37
C ASP A 389 7.09 -11.44 20.14
N GLU A 390 6.82 -10.46 19.27
CA GLU A 390 6.05 -10.68 18.05
C GLU A 390 6.75 -11.68 17.12
N ILE A 391 8.06 -11.53 16.92
CA ILE A 391 8.87 -12.46 16.13
C ILE A 391 8.96 -13.83 16.83
N ALA A 392 9.11 -13.85 18.16
CA ALA A 392 9.20 -15.10 18.94
C ALA A 392 7.88 -15.87 18.92
N LEU A 393 6.73 -15.18 18.84
CA LEU A 393 5.40 -15.81 18.83
C LEU A 393 5.23 -16.78 17.65
N GLY A 394 5.84 -16.48 16.50
CA GLY A 394 5.85 -17.35 15.34
C GLY A 394 6.32 -18.78 15.65
N LYS A 395 7.25 -18.96 16.60
CA LYS A 395 7.78 -20.27 17.03
C LYS A 395 6.81 -21.09 17.90
N ASN A 396 5.81 -20.48 18.51
CA ASN A 396 4.90 -21.15 19.44
C ASN A 396 3.80 -21.98 18.75
N LYS A 397 3.71 -21.98 17.42
CA LYS A 397 2.89 -22.96 16.71
C LYS A 397 3.46 -24.36 16.98
N LYS A 398 2.74 -25.16 17.77
CA LYS A 398 3.04 -26.56 18.05
C LYS A 398 2.97 -27.36 16.75
N ILE A 399 4.05 -27.39 15.99
CA ILE A 399 4.29 -28.49 15.06
C ILE A 399 4.47 -29.71 15.97
N LYS A 400 3.52 -30.64 15.95
CA LYS A 400 3.71 -31.94 16.64
C LYS A 400 5.01 -32.51 16.09
N PRO A 401 6.04 -32.75 16.91
CA PRO A 401 7.27 -33.31 16.41
C PRO A 401 6.93 -34.71 15.87
N GLU A 402 7.18 -34.92 14.58
CA GLU A 402 7.40 -36.28 14.12
C GLU A 402 8.49 -36.84 15.02
N GLN A 403 8.19 -37.95 15.70
CA GLN A 403 8.96 -38.63 16.74
C GLN A 403 10.47 -38.49 16.49
N ASN A 404 11.21 -37.87 17.42
CA ASN A 404 12.66 -37.75 17.57
C ASN A 404 13.34 -36.38 17.34
N THR A 405 12.74 -35.27 17.75
CA THR A 405 13.55 -34.06 17.97
C THR A 405 13.38 -33.60 19.42
N LYS A 406 14.44 -33.79 20.22
CA LYS A 406 14.58 -33.23 21.57
C LYS A 406 14.28 -31.72 21.53
N ALA A 407 13.53 -31.22 22.50
CA ALA A 407 13.22 -29.80 22.64
C ALA A 407 14.50 -28.96 22.50
N LYS A 408 14.53 -28.11 21.48
CA LYS A 408 15.61 -27.12 21.33
C LYS A 408 15.69 -26.30 22.61
N ASN A 409 16.88 -26.15 23.18
CA ASN A 409 17.13 -25.40 24.40
C ASN A 409 16.68 -23.92 24.24
N LYS A 410 16.30 -23.30 25.36
CA LYS A 410 15.87 -21.89 25.42
C LYS A 410 16.90 -20.93 24.78
N GLU A 411 18.18 -21.26 24.91
CA GLU A 411 19.32 -20.51 24.32
C GLU A 411 19.35 -20.54 22.77
N GLU A 412 19.03 -21.69 22.13
CA GLU A 412 18.93 -21.78 20.67
C GLU A 412 17.73 -20.96 20.11
N ARG A 413 16.65 -20.82 20.90
CA ARG A 413 15.49 -20.01 20.52
C ARG A 413 15.81 -18.51 20.52
N VAL A 414 16.58 -18.04 21.50
CA VAL A 414 17.02 -16.65 21.60
C VAL A 414 17.95 -16.30 20.44
N SER A 415 18.93 -17.16 20.14
CA SER A 415 19.88 -16.92 19.04
C SER A 415 19.20 -16.80 17.66
N ASP A 416 18.13 -17.55 17.42
CA ASP A 416 17.39 -17.50 16.14
C ASP A 416 16.55 -16.20 16.01
N VAL A 417 15.95 -15.71 17.12
CA VAL A 417 15.17 -14.46 17.12
C VAL A 417 16.12 -13.26 16.91
N GLU A 418 17.27 -13.25 17.56
CA GLU A 418 18.30 -12.23 17.38
C GLU A 418 18.81 -12.20 15.93
N ALA A 419 19.03 -13.37 15.30
CA ALA A 419 19.44 -13.46 13.91
C ALA A 419 18.37 -12.88 12.98
N ILE A 420 17.07 -13.12 13.23
CA ILE A 420 15.96 -12.56 12.47
C ILE A 420 15.88 -11.04 12.68
N LEU A 421 15.97 -10.55 13.93
CA LEU A 421 15.99 -9.12 14.23
C LEU A 421 17.09 -8.39 13.48
N LYS A 422 18.29 -8.97 13.43
CA LYS A 422 19.42 -8.43 12.68
C LYS A 422 19.18 -8.44 11.17
N ALA A 423 18.70 -9.56 10.63
CA ALA A 423 18.39 -9.68 9.20
C ALA A 423 17.29 -8.72 8.75
N MET A 424 16.32 -8.43 9.63
CA MET A 424 15.20 -7.50 9.38
C MET A 424 15.58 -6.04 9.69
N ASN A 425 16.79 -5.75 10.14
CA ASN A 425 17.21 -4.42 10.61
C ASN A 425 16.26 -3.85 11.67
N LEU A 426 15.94 -4.67 12.68
CA LEU A 426 15.00 -4.37 13.77
C LEU A 426 15.66 -4.41 15.16
N THR A 427 16.98 -4.67 15.24
CA THR A 427 17.70 -4.87 16.52
C THR A 427 17.51 -3.71 17.49
N GLU A 428 17.60 -2.45 17.02
CA GLU A 428 17.41 -1.25 17.84
C GLU A 428 15.95 -0.99 18.23
N LEU A 429 15.03 -1.71 17.61
CA LEU A 429 13.59 -1.56 17.81
C LEU A 429 12.98 -2.73 18.60
N LYS A 430 13.80 -3.70 19.03
CA LYS A 430 13.35 -4.98 19.62
C LYS A 430 12.41 -4.81 20.81
N ASP A 431 12.67 -3.83 21.66
CA ASP A 431 11.92 -3.55 22.88
C ASP A 431 10.72 -2.59 22.65
N LYS A 432 10.53 -2.07 21.42
CA LYS A 432 9.42 -1.18 21.12
C LYS A 432 8.12 -1.95 20.88
N HIS A 433 7.01 -1.30 21.28
CA HIS A 433 5.68 -1.84 20.96
C HIS A 433 5.47 -1.84 19.43
N PRO A 434 5.07 -2.96 18.80
CA PRO A 434 4.96 -3.07 17.35
C PRO A 434 4.06 -2.02 16.70
N LEU A 435 2.97 -1.61 17.37
CA LEU A 435 2.05 -0.59 16.83
C LEU A 435 2.66 0.83 16.81
N SER A 436 3.74 1.09 17.55
CA SER A 436 4.45 2.38 17.52
C SER A 436 5.39 2.54 16.33
N LEU A 437 5.58 1.48 15.55
CA LEU A 437 6.49 1.44 14.41
C LEU A 437 5.88 2.08 13.16
N SER A 438 6.75 2.53 12.23
CA SER A 438 6.32 2.93 10.89
C SER A 438 5.74 1.75 10.08
N GLY A 439 4.98 2.02 9.02
CA GLY A 439 4.38 0.98 8.17
C GLY A 439 5.40 -0.02 7.65
N GLY A 440 6.53 0.45 7.11
CA GLY A 440 7.61 -0.43 6.63
C GLY A 440 8.30 -1.23 7.74
N GLN A 441 8.43 -0.66 8.95
CA GLN A 441 8.95 -1.40 10.11
C GLN A 441 7.97 -2.49 10.55
N LYS A 442 6.66 -2.20 10.64
CA LYS A 442 5.61 -3.20 10.91
C LYS A 442 5.63 -4.36 9.90
N GLN A 443 5.81 -4.02 8.63
CA GLN A 443 5.94 -5.02 7.55
C GLN A 443 7.12 -5.96 7.82
N ARG A 444 8.30 -5.41 8.14
CA ARG A 444 9.49 -6.21 8.46
C ARG A 444 9.28 -7.11 9.69
N VAL A 445 8.57 -6.61 10.71
CA VAL A 445 8.21 -7.43 11.88
C VAL A 445 7.34 -8.62 11.46
N SER A 446 6.30 -8.39 10.66
CA SER A 446 5.40 -9.46 10.19
C SER A 446 6.12 -10.50 9.32
N ILE A 447 7.06 -10.06 8.46
CA ILE A 447 7.89 -10.97 7.67
C ILE A 447 8.85 -11.75 8.59
N GLY A 448 9.44 -11.09 9.60
CA GLY A 448 10.27 -11.74 10.62
C GLY A 448 9.51 -12.82 11.38
N ALA A 449 8.26 -12.55 11.75
CA ALA A 449 7.37 -13.53 12.38
C ALA A 449 7.04 -14.71 11.44
N ALA A 450 6.84 -14.44 10.14
CA ALA A 450 6.66 -15.49 9.13
C ALA A 450 7.87 -16.43 9.05
N ILE A 451 9.08 -15.88 9.03
CA ILE A 451 10.33 -16.65 9.03
C ILE A 451 10.45 -17.47 10.32
N SER A 452 10.24 -16.83 11.48
CA SER A 452 10.31 -17.46 12.79
C SER A 452 9.34 -18.63 12.94
N SER A 453 8.17 -18.57 12.30
CA SER A 453 7.16 -19.65 12.31
C SER A 453 7.63 -20.91 11.58
N GLY A 454 8.67 -20.84 10.75
CA GLY A 454 9.10 -21.94 9.90
C GLY A 454 8.08 -22.31 8.81
N ALA A 455 7.21 -21.36 8.43
CA ALA A 455 6.21 -21.58 7.41
C ALA A 455 6.86 -21.93 6.06
N ARG A 456 6.29 -22.93 5.40
CA ARG A 456 6.69 -23.37 4.06
C ARG A 456 5.92 -22.66 2.95
N VAL A 457 4.73 -22.14 3.26
CA VAL A 457 3.90 -21.33 2.35
C VAL A 457 3.71 -19.96 3.00
N ILE A 458 4.30 -18.94 2.41
CA ILE A 458 4.21 -17.56 2.89
C ILE A 458 3.33 -16.79 1.89
N ILE A 459 2.24 -16.21 2.37
CA ILE A 459 1.35 -15.38 1.55
C ILE A 459 1.46 -13.95 2.03
N MET A 460 1.63 -13.01 1.10
CA MET A 460 1.70 -11.58 1.38
C MET A 460 0.61 -10.86 0.59
N ASP A 461 -0.28 -10.18 1.30
CA ASP A 461 -1.38 -9.42 0.67
C ASP A 461 -1.02 -7.94 0.61
N GLU A 462 -0.81 -7.40 -0.61
CA GLU A 462 -0.41 -6.03 -0.93
C GLU A 462 0.79 -5.51 -0.09
N PRO A 463 1.94 -6.19 -0.09
CA PRO A 463 3.05 -5.88 0.82
C PRO A 463 3.74 -4.53 0.57
N THR A 464 3.50 -3.88 -0.57
CA THR A 464 4.12 -2.59 -0.93
C THR A 464 3.13 -1.45 -1.06
N SER A 465 1.89 -1.64 -0.57
CA SER A 465 0.87 -0.62 -0.68
C SER A 465 1.27 0.68 0.07
N GLY A 466 1.19 1.83 -0.62
CA GLY A 466 1.58 3.14 -0.07
C GLY A 466 3.09 3.30 0.19
N MET A 467 3.94 2.41 -0.33
CA MET A 467 5.38 2.53 -0.15
C MET A 467 6.03 3.41 -1.24
N ASP A 468 7.01 4.19 -0.82
CA ASP A 468 7.95 4.86 -1.72
C ASP A 468 8.91 3.85 -2.39
N TYR A 469 9.74 4.37 -3.29
CA TYR A 469 10.72 3.55 -4.03
C TYR A 469 11.73 2.84 -3.11
N PHE A 470 12.23 3.55 -2.10
CA PHE A 470 13.23 3.00 -1.18
C PHE A 470 12.68 1.82 -0.38
N HIS A 471 11.53 2.00 0.28
CA HIS A 471 10.92 0.94 1.10
C HIS A 471 10.42 -0.23 0.25
N MET A 472 9.94 0.03 -0.97
CA MET A 472 9.58 -1.02 -1.93
C MET A 472 10.80 -1.89 -2.29
N LYS A 473 11.96 -1.27 -2.62
CA LYS A 473 13.20 -2.03 -2.91
C LYS A 473 13.70 -2.82 -1.71
N GLU A 474 13.65 -2.25 -0.52
CA GLU A 474 14.03 -2.96 0.70
C GLU A 474 13.12 -4.18 0.93
N THR A 475 11.81 -4.05 0.70
CA THR A 475 10.87 -5.17 0.79
C THR A 475 11.17 -6.24 -0.27
N ALA A 476 11.52 -5.84 -1.49
CA ALA A 476 11.91 -6.77 -2.55
C ALA A 476 13.20 -7.54 -2.19
N LYS A 477 14.23 -6.86 -1.69
CA LYS A 477 15.46 -7.50 -1.21
C LYS A 477 15.17 -8.50 -0.08
N LEU A 478 14.30 -8.12 0.85
CA LEU A 478 13.91 -8.97 1.97
C LEU A 478 13.23 -10.25 1.48
N ILE A 479 12.25 -10.14 0.57
CA ILE A 479 11.57 -11.31 0.00
C ILE A 479 12.55 -12.22 -0.73
N ASN A 480 13.47 -11.65 -1.51
CA ASN A 480 14.49 -12.44 -2.18
C ASN A 480 15.45 -13.14 -1.20
N SER A 481 15.76 -12.53 -0.05
CA SER A 481 16.62 -13.13 0.98
C SER A 481 16.01 -14.33 1.70
N ILE A 482 14.68 -14.41 1.77
CA ILE A 482 13.96 -15.52 2.43
C ILE A 482 13.59 -16.67 1.48
N ARG A 483 13.93 -16.55 0.19
CA ARG A 483 13.73 -17.63 -0.78
C ARG A 483 14.51 -18.87 -0.39
N SER A 484 13.87 -20.02 -0.50
CA SER A 484 14.54 -21.32 -0.36
C SER A 484 13.78 -22.36 -1.18
N ASN A 485 14.45 -23.43 -1.60
CA ASN A 485 13.81 -24.54 -2.33
C ASN A 485 12.68 -25.23 -1.56
N GLN A 486 12.54 -24.92 -0.26
CA GLN A 486 11.50 -25.47 0.61
C GLN A 486 10.35 -24.50 0.88
N THR A 487 10.41 -23.27 0.35
CA THR A 487 9.43 -22.21 0.62
C THR A 487 8.71 -21.82 -0.67
N LEU A 488 7.39 -21.78 -0.64
CA LEU A 488 6.53 -21.19 -1.67
C LEU A 488 6.07 -19.81 -1.17
N ILE A 489 6.34 -18.75 -1.94
CA ILE A 489 5.92 -17.39 -1.61
C ILE A 489 4.85 -16.97 -2.62
N LEU A 490 3.65 -16.63 -2.14
CA LEU A 490 2.54 -16.12 -2.95
C LEU A 490 2.31 -14.65 -2.59
N ILE A 491 2.43 -13.76 -3.57
CA ILE A 491 2.28 -12.32 -3.39
C ILE A 491 1.04 -11.84 -4.14
N ILE A 492 0.06 -11.33 -3.40
CA ILE A 492 -1.07 -10.61 -3.99
C ILE A 492 -0.64 -9.17 -4.15
N SER A 493 -0.56 -8.66 -5.37
CA SER A 493 -0.24 -7.26 -5.61
C SER A 493 -0.69 -6.76 -6.99
N HIS A 494 -0.89 -5.44 -7.06
CA HIS A 494 -1.12 -4.65 -8.27
C HIS A 494 0.10 -3.78 -8.64
N ASP A 495 1.18 -3.90 -7.88
CA ASP A 495 2.40 -3.12 -8.05
C ASP A 495 3.37 -3.86 -8.98
N PHE A 496 3.20 -3.67 -10.30
CA PHE A 496 4.01 -4.36 -11.31
C PHE A 496 5.50 -3.98 -11.26
N GLU A 497 5.84 -2.78 -10.79
CA GLU A 497 7.24 -2.42 -10.53
C GLU A 497 7.84 -3.34 -9.46
N PHE A 498 7.14 -3.50 -8.35
CA PHE A 498 7.57 -4.40 -7.29
C PHE A 498 7.58 -5.87 -7.73
N LEU A 499 6.52 -6.32 -8.42
CA LEU A 499 6.44 -7.70 -8.90
C LEU A 499 7.60 -8.04 -9.84
N SER A 500 8.06 -7.11 -10.69
CA SER A 500 9.20 -7.34 -11.58
C SER A 500 10.51 -7.62 -10.83
N LEU A 501 10.64 -7.15 -9.59
CA LEU A 501 11.83 -7.34 -8.77
C LEU A 501 11.89 -8.71 -8.08
N VAL A 502 10.75 -9.38 -7.87
CA VAL A 502 10.68 -10.55 -6.98
C VAL A 502 10.05 -11.79 -7.60
N THR A 503 9.27 -11.68 -8.68
CA THR A 503 8.34 -12.71 -9.13
C THR A 503 8.95 -13.64 -10.17
N ASP A 504 8.67 -14.94 -10.06
CA ASP A 504 9.04 -15.97 -11.05
C ASP A 504 7.85 -16.36 -11.94
N GLU A 505 6.64 -16.41 -11.38
CA GLU A 505 5.42 -16.80 -12.08
C GLU A 505 4.28 -15.83 -11.73
N ILE A 506 3.34 -15.67 -12.66
CA ILE A 506 2.15 -14.82 -12.47
C ILE A 506 0.88 -15.61 -12.68
N ILE A 507 -0.04 -15.48 -11.73
CA ILE A 507 -1.40 -16.01 -11.78
C ILE A 507 -2.35 -14.82 -11.92
N LEU A 508 -3.21 -14.85 -12.93
CA LEU A 508 -4.27 -13.88 -13.13
C LEU A 508 -5.61 -14.47 -12.71
N MET A 509 -6.32 -13.78 -11.80
CA MET A 509 -7.66 -14.17 -11.37
C MET A 509 -8.73 -13.22 -11.90
N GLU A 510 -9.84 -13.80 -12.35
CA GLU A 510 -11.05 -13.07 -12.69
C GLU A 510 -12.29 -13.84 -12.21
N LYS A 511 -13.28 -13.14 -11.65
CA LYS A 511 -14.56 -13.69 -11.18
C LYS A 511 -14.42 -14.96 -10.34
N GLY A 512 -13.42 -14.97 -9.46
CA GLY A 512 -13.17 -16.09 -8.56
C GLY A 512 -12.49 -17.31 -9.19
N ALA A 513 -12.04 -17.23 -10.43
CA ALA A 513 -11.34 -18.29 -11.15
C ALA A 513 -9.93 -17.84 -11.56
N VAL A 514 -9.01 -18.81 -11.72
CA VAL A 514 -7.71 -18.60 -12.36
C VAL A 514 -7.91 -18.66 -13.85
N ILE A 515 -7.59 -17.58 -14.56
CA ILE A 515 -7.72 -17.51 -16.02
C ILE A 515 -6.38 -17.65 -16.75
N SER A 516 -5.27 -17.39 -16.07
CA SER A 516 -3.92 -17.57 -16.61
C SER A 516 -2.93 -17.90 -15.49
N HIS A 517 -1.98 -18.80 -15.77
CA HIS A 517 -0.80 -19.07 -14.95
C HIS A 517 0.40 -19.28 -15.88
N SER A 518 1.45 -18.50 -15.72
CA SER A 518 2.61 -18.51 -16.63
C SER A 518 3.86 -17.99 -15.93
N GLU A 519 5.02 -18.18 -16.55
CA GLU A 519 6.25 -17.51 -16.13
C GLU A 519 6.10 -15.99 -16.22
N PHE A 520 6.75 -15.28 -15.28
CA PHE A 520 6.78 -13.82 -15.28
C PHE A 520 7.87 -13.31 -16.22
N THR A 521 7.53 -13.18 -17.51
CA THR A 521 8.39 -12.51 -18.50
C THR A 521 7.99 -11.05 -18.66
N LYS A 522 8.85 -10.24 -19.30
CA LYS A 522 8.54 -8.82 -19.58
C LYS A 522 7.27 -8.68 -20.41
N GLU A 523 7.15 -9.50 -21.45
CA GLU A 523 6.02 -9.53 -22.38
C GLU A 523 4.73 -9.89 -21.63
N LYS A 524 4.80 -10.92 -20.77
CA LYS A 524 3.64 -11.35 -19.99
C LYS A 524 3.24 -10.33 -18.92
N ALA A 525 4.21 -9.69 -18.28
CA ALA A 525 3.94 -8.62 -17.33
C ALA A 525 3.26 -7.41 -17.99
N GLU A 526 3.73 -7.01 -19.18
CA GLU A 526 3.11 -5.94 -19.98
C GLU A 526 1.70 -6.32 -20.44
N GLU A 527 1.50 -7.53 -20.93
CA GLU A 527 0.18 -8.06 -21.34
C GLU A 527 -0.82 -7.99 -20.17
N VAL A 528 -0.45 -8.54 -19.01
CA VAL A 528 -1.32 -8.56 -17.83
C VAL A 528 -1.56 -7.16 -17.28
N PHE A 529 -0.54 -6.29 -17.28
CA PHE A 529 -0.68 -4.90 -16.87
C PHE A 529 -1.72 -4.17 -17.75
N ASN A 530 -1.60 -4.28 -19.07
CA ASN A 530 -2.52 -3.64 -20.01
C ASN A 530 -3.94 -4.22 -19.87
N TYR A 531 -4.07 -5.54 -19.71
CA TYR A 531 -5.36 -6.16 -19.44
C TYR A 531 -6.05 -5.63 -18.19
N LEU A 532 -5.31 -5.48 -17.09
CA LEU A 532 -5.87 -4.96 -15.84
C LEU A 532 -6.23 -3.48 -15.93
N LYS A 533 -5.50 -2.73 -16.77
CA LYS A 533 -5.73 -1.32 -17.06
C LYS A 533 -6.97 -1.12 -17.95
N ASP A 534 -7.00 -1.78 -19.10
CA ASP A 534 -7.95 -1.50 -20.20
C ASP A 534 -9.08 -2.53 -20.28
N GLY A 535 -8.94 -3.68 -19.66
CA GLY A 535 -9.95 -4.74 -19.62
C GLY A 535 -9.98 -5.64 -20.87
N VAL A 536 -8.97 -5.56 -21.75
CA VAL A 536 -8.88 -6.36 -22.99
C VAL A 536 -7.66 -7.28 -22.90
N LEU A 537 -7.88 -8.61 -22.94
CA LEU A 537 -6.82 -9.60 -23.18
C LEU A 537 -6.60 -9.68 -24.69
N ASN A 538 -5.39 -9.40 -25.16
CA ASN A 538 -4.98 -9.62 -26.54
C ASN A 538 -4.63 -11.07 -26.80
#